data_77f6ad78939137d534e3e7ca73b59325
#
_entry.id   77f6ad78939137d534e3e7ca73b59325
#
_cell.length_a   1.000
_cell.length_b   1.000
_cell.length_c   1.000
_cell.angle_alpha   90.00
_cell.angle_beta   90.00
_cell.angle_gamma   90.00
#
_symmetry.space_group_name_H-M   'P 1'
#
loop_
_entity.id
_entity.type
_entity.pdbx_description
1 polymer ?
#
loop_
_entity_poly.entity_id
_entity_poly.type
_entity_poly.pdbx_seq_one_letter_code
_entity_poly.pdbx_strand_id
1 'polypeptide(L)'
;MSDVIIIGAGPAGISAALYTIRSGLETTVIATGDSALAKAEKIENYYGFAEPISGKELLTRGIDGAERLGVKFTNKQAVSIDYEDGGFSVVTSDDKNHRCKAVLLATGSRRLAPSIEGLTEFEGKGVSL
;
A
#
# COMPACT_ATOMS: atom_id res chain seq x y z
N MET A 1 -1.86 -10.40 -18.37
CA MET A 1 -2.33 -10.98 -17.10
C MET A 1 -1.17 -10.97 -16.13
N SER A 2 -1.34 -10.42 -14.94
CA SER A 2 -0.28 -10.44 -13.93
C SER A 2 -0.20 -11.82 -13.26
N ASP A 3 0.99 -12.22 -12.80
CA ASP A 3 1.09 -13.39 -11.93
C ASP A 3 0.53 -13.05 -10.54
N VAL A 4 0.88 -11.87 -10.02
CA VAL A 4 0.46 -11.40 -8.69
C VAL A 4 -0.12 -9.99 -8.79
N ILE A 5 -1.29 -9.79 -8.19
CA ILE A 5 -1.83 -8.47 -7.89
C ILE A 5 -1.71 -8.22 -6.39
N ILE A 6 -1.14 -7.09 -6.02
CA ILE A 6 -1.01 -6.64 -4.63
C ILE A 6 -1.94 -5.46 -4.42
N ILE A 7 -2.82 -5.54 -3.43
CA ILE A 7 -3.76 -4.48 -3.11
C ILE A 7 -3.25 -3.70 -1.91
N GLY A 8 -2.80 -2.48 -2.19
CA GLY A 8 -2.20 -1.56 -1.24
C GLY A 8 -0.72 -1.28 -1.52
N ALA A 9 -0.36 0.00 -1.56
CA ALA A 9 0.99 0.51 -1.82
C ALA A 9 1.68 1.05 -0.56
N GLY A 10 1.26 0.60 0.60
CA GLY A 10 1.99 0.85 1.85
C GLY A 10 3.25 0.01 1.97
N PRO A 11 4.00 0.12 3.08
CA PRO A 11 5.25 -0.62 3.30
C PRO A 11 5.13 -2.13 3.08
N ALA A 12 4.03 -2.73 3.54
CA ALA A 12 3.80 -4.16 3.37
C ALA A 12 3.64 -4.57 1.89
N GLY A 13 2.80 -3.83 1.13
CA GLY A 13 2.56 -4.11 -0.28
C GLY A 13 3.80 -3.88 -1.14
N ILE A 14 4.50 -2.77 -0.92
CA ILE A 14 5.74 -2.47 -1.66
C ILE A 14 6.84 -3.47 -1.32
N SER A 15 7.02 -3.84 -0.04
CA SER A 15 7.97 -4.88 0.34
C SER A 15 7.67 -6.20 -0.37
N ALA A 16 6.41 -6.63 -0.39
CA ALA A 16 6.01 -7.83 -1.13
C ALA A 16 6.29 -7.72 -2.63
N ALA A 17 5.98 -6.56 -3.23
CA ALA A 17 6.21 -6.31 -4.65
C ALA A 17 7.69 -6.43 -5.04
N LEU A 18 8.60 -5.96 -4.20
CA LEU A 18 10.05 -6.10 -4.42
C LEU A 18 10.49 -7.57 -4.47
N TYR A 19 9.90 -8.43 -3.64
CA TYR A 19 10.21 -9.86 -3.65
C TYR A 19 9.59 -10.59 -4.83
N THR A 20 8.33 -10.32 -5.15
CA THR A 20 7.64 -10.99 -6.26
C THR A 20 8.28 -10.64 -7.60
N ILE A 21 8.58 -9.37 -7.87
CA ILE A 21 9.22 -8.95 -9.12
C ILE A 21 10.64 -9.53 -9.24
N ARG A 22 11.41 -9.59 -8.15
CA ARG A 22 12.74 -10.20 -8.16
C ARG A 22 12.71 -11.72 -8.36
N SER A 23 11.61 -12.36 -8.03
CA SER A 23 11.38 -13.79 -8.30
C SER A 23 10.93 -14.06 -9.73
N GLY A 24 10.88 -13.04 -10.58
CA GLY A 24 10.50 -13.15 -11.99
C GLY A 24 8.99 -13.18 -12.24
N LEU A 25 8.17 -12.82 -11.24
CA LEU A 25 6.72 -12.76 -11.36
C LEU A 25 6.26 -11.41 -11.90
N GLU A 26 5.37 -11.40 -12.88
CA GLU A 26 4.68 -10.18 -13.30
C GLU A 26 3.82 -9.65 -12.15
N THR A 27 4.24 -8.52 -11.56
CA THR A 27 3.64 -7.95 -10.37
C THR A 27 2.96 -6.62 -10.68
N THR A 28 1.69 -6.50 -10.28
CA THR A 28 0.92 -5.25 -10.34
C THR A 28 0.46 -4.84 -8.94
N VAL A 29 0.69 -3.59 -8.57
CA VAL A 29 0.16 -2.99 -7.33
C VAL A 29 -1.04 -2.12 -7.69
N ILE A 30 -2.17 -2.34 -7.02
CA ILE A 30 -3.39 -1.53 -7.15
C ILE A 30 -3.61 -0.79 -5.84
N ALA A 31 -3.58 0.54 -5.88
CA ALA A 31 -3.76 1.38 -4.70
C ALA A 31 -4.17 2.80 -5.07
N THR A 32 -4.77 3.52 -4.14
CA THR A 32 -5.15 4.94 -4.28
C THR A 32 -4.10 5.93 -3.77
N GLY A 33 -2.95 5.46 -3.34
CA GLY A 33 -1.83 6.30 -2.88
C GLY A 33 -1.86 6.66 -1.40
N ASP A 34 -2.94 6.38 -0.68
CA ASP A 34 -3.02 6.65 0.75
C ASP A 34 -2.30 5.57 1.58
N SER A 35 -1.39 6.00 2.45
CA SER A 35 -0.68 5.12 3.37
C SER A 35 -0.57 5.75 4.75
N ALA A 36 -0.78 4.95 5.79
CA ALA A 36 -0.58 5.39 7.16
C ALA A 36 0.86 5.85 7.43
N LEU A 37 1.84 5.29 6.72
CA LEU A 37 3.23 5.70 6.80
C LEU A 37 3.43 7.18 6.45
N ALA A 38 2.68 7.71 5.48
CA ALA A 38 2.80 9.10 5.03
C ALA A 38 2.50 10.13 6.14
N LYS A 39 1.84 9.71 7.22
CA LYS A 39 1.55 10.56 8.38
C LYS A 39 2.73 10.71 9.35
N ALA A 40 3.75 9.87 9.24
CA ALA A 40 4.93 9.95 10.09
C ALA A 40 5.83 11.11 9.61
N GLU A 41 5.94 12.16 10.42
CA GLU A 41 6.73 13.34 10.05
C GLU A 41 8.23 13.08 10.15
N LYS A 42 8.64 12.27 11.12
CA LYS A 42 10.06 12.02 11.43
C LYS A 42 10.27 10.58 11.90
N ILE A 43 11.09 9.85 11.18
CA ILE A 43 11.48 8.47 11.48
C ILE A 43 12.99 8.47 11.69
N GLU A 44 13.45 8.14 12.90
CA GLU A 44 14.88 8.19 13.29
C GLU A 44 15.47 6.80 13.56
N ASN A 45 14.62 5.80 13.71
CA ASN A 45 15.00 4.45 14.14
C ASN A 45 14.78 3.38 13.06
N TYR A 46 14.81 3.76 11.79
CA TYR A 46 14.73 2.83 10.68
C TYR A 46 16.11 2.52 10.13
N TYR A 47 16.46 1.24 10.09
CA TYR A 47 17.77 0.78 9.65
C TYR A 47 18.11 1.28 8.24
N GLY A 48 19.34 1.76 8.06
CA GLY A 48 19.86 2.21 6.76
C GLY A 48 19.76 3.71 6.51
N PHE A 49 19.16 4.47 7.43
CA PHE A 49 19.11 5.94 7.36
C PHE A 49 19.90 6.54 8.52
N ALA A 50 20.98 7.25 8.19
CA ALA A 50 21.79 7.97 9.18
C ALA A 50 21.08 9.24 9.68
N GLU A 51 20.34 9.90 8.79
CA GLU A 51 19.54 11.08 9.08
C GLU A 51 18.06 10.72 9.13
N PRO A 52 17.25 11.47 9.90
CA PRO A 52 15.81 11.27 9.94
C PRO A 52 15.17 11.37 8.55
N ILE A 53 14.19 10.52 8.29
CA ILE A 53 13.41 10.54 7.06
C ILE A 53 11.92 10.67 7.38
N SER A 54 11.17 11.40 6.55
CA SER A 54 9.71 11.42 6.68
C SER A 54 9.10 10.14 6.11
N GLY A 55 7.94 9.74 6.65
CA GLY A 55 7.22 8.59 6.13
C GLY A 55 6.79 8.77 4.68
N LYS A 56 6.47 10.00 4.27
CA LYS A 56 6.15 10.33 2.87
C LYS A 56 7.35 10.10 1.95
N GLU A 57 8.53 10.56 2.34
CA GLU A 57 9.74 10.34 1.56
C GLU A 57 10.13 8.86 1.50
N LEU A 58 10.03 8.15 2.63
CA LEU A 58 10.31 6.72 2.68
C LEU A 58 9.37 5.92 1.76
N LEU A 59 8.07 6.28 1.76
CA LEU A 59 7.08 5.67 0.88
C LEU A 59 7.41 5.92 -0.59
N THR A 60 7.73 7.16 -0.96
CA THR A 60 8.11 7.54 -2.33
C THR A 60 9.32 6.73 -2.80
N ARG A 61 10.37 6.66 -2.00
CA ARG A 61 11.58 5.86 -2.33
C ARG A 61 11.26 4.37 -2.52
N GLY A 62 10.34 3.83 -1.73
CA GLY A 62 9.89 2.44 -1.88
C GLY A 62 9.17 2.21 -3.20
N ILE A 63 8.24 3.10 -3.56
CA ILE A 63 7.48 3.04 -4.82
C ILE A 63 8.43 3.18 -6.02
N ASP A 64 9.28 4.20 -6.04
CA ASP A 64 10.25 4.45 -7.11
C ASP A 64 11.18 3.23 -7.31
N GLY A 65 11.62 2.61 -6.21
CA GLY A 65 12.42 1.39 -6.26
C GLY A 65 11.68 0.21 -6.88
N ALA A 66 10.40 0.05 -6.58
CA ALA A 66 9.55 -1.01 -7.14
C ALA A 66 9.27 -0.77 -8.64
N GLU A 67 8.96 0.46 -9.04
CA GLU A 67 8.78 0.85 -10.44
C GLU A 67 10.04 0.61 -11.26
N ARG A 68 11.20 1.00 -10.74
CA ARG A 68 12.51 0.76 -11.39
C ARG A 68 12.78 -0.73 -11.63
N LEU A 69 12.28 -1.61 -10.78
CA LEU A 69 12.39 -3.06 -10.95
C LEU A 69 11.33 -3.65 -11.89
N GLY A 70 10.38 -2.86 -12.36
CA GLY A 70 9.36 -3.27 -13.32
C GLY A 70 8.00 -3.61 -12.73
N VAL A 71 7.75 -3.28 -11.45
CA VAL A 71 6.41 -3.39 -10.86
C VAL A 71 5.48 -2.39 -11.55
N LYS A 72 4.31 -2.87 -11.97
CA LYS A 72 3.26 -2.04 -12.57
C LYS A 72 2.37 -1.45 -11.48
N PHE A 73 1.96 -0.20 -11.62
CA PHE A 73 1.06 0.47 -10.68
C PHE A 73 -0.24 0.88 -11.35
N THR A 74 -1.33 0.66 -10.66
CA THR A 74 -2.68 1.13 -11.02
C THR A 74 -3.20 2.01 -9.90
N ASN A 75 -3.27 3.32 -10.15
CA ASN A 75 -3.77 4.29 -9.17
C ASN A 75 -5.30 4.32 -9.17
N LYS A 76 -5.91 3.26 -8.67
CA LYS A 76 -7.34 3.04 -8.55
C LYS A 76 -7.64 2.25 -7.28
N GLN A 77 -8.88 2.36 -6.80
CA GLN A 77 -9.37 1.53 -5.72
C GLN A 77 -9.80 0.16 -6.26
N ALA A 78 -9.36 -0.93 -5.64
CA ALA A 78 -9.94 -2.25 -5.86
C ALA A 78 -11.30 -2.32 -5.16
N VAL A 79 -12.35 -2.69 -5.88
CA VAL A 79 -13.73 -2.70 -5.37
C VAL A 79 -14.29 -4.10 -5.19
N SER A 80 -13.81 -5.09 -5.96
CA SER A 80 -14.14 -6.50 -5.74
C SER A 80 -12.99 -7.42 -6.13
N ILE A 81 -13.00 -8.60 -5.55
CA ILE A 81 -12.09 -9.70 -5.85
C ILE A 81 -12.93 -10.96 -5.95
N ASP A 82 -12.87 -11.63 -7.09
CA ASP A 82 -13.58 -12.86 -7.34
C ASP A 82 -12.59 -13.95 -7.75
N TYR A 83 -12.89 -15.20 -7.39
CA TYR A 83 -12.11 -16.36 -7.83
C TYR A 83 -12.87 -17.10 -8.90
N GLU A 84 -12.32 -17.21 -10.10
CA GLU A 84 -12.94 -17.84 -11.24
C GLU A 84 -11.89 -18.43 -12.19
N ASP A 85 -12.21 -19.56 -12.79
CA ASP A 85 -11.37 -20.22 -13.79
C ASP A 85 -9.91 -20.48 -13.33
N GLY A 86 -9.73 -20.83 -12.05
CA GLY A 86 -8.41 -21.15 -11.50
C GLY A 86 -7.50 -19.94 -11.24
N GLY A 87 -8.06 -18.73 -11.21
CA GLY A 87 -7.36 -17.49 -10.93
C GLY A 87 -8.25 -16.47 -10.24
N PHE A 88 -7.75 -15.27 -10.07
CA PHE A 88 -8.47 -14.15 -9.47
C PHE A 88 -8.76 -13.06 -10.50
N SER A 89 -9.89 -12.40 -10.29
CA SER A 89 -10.36 -11.24 -11.01
C SER A 89 -10.50 -10.09 -10.01
N VAL A 90 -9.80 -9.00 -10.23
CA VAL A 90 -9.86 -7.79 -9.39
C VAL A 90 -10.48 -6.68 -10.21
N VAL A 91 -11.63 -6.17 -9.75
CA VAL A 91 -12.30 -5.02 -10.39
C VAL A 91 -11.86 -3.74 -9.70
N THR A 92 -11.54 -2.73 -10.49
CA THR A 92 -11.17 -1.39 -10.00
C THR A 92 -12.32 -0.39 -10.15
N SER A 93 -12.23 0.74 -9.47
CA SER A 93 -13.27 1.79 -9.42
C SER A 93 -13.60 2.45 -10.77
N ASP A 94 -12.87 2.14 -11.82
CA ASP A 94 -13.13 2.53 -13.20
C ASP A 94 -13.73 1.36 -14.03
N ASP A 95 -14.31 0.37 -13.36
CA ASP A 95 -14.96 -0.83 -13.92
C ASP A 95 -14.02 -1.71 -14.78
N LYS A 96 -12.70 -1.55 -14.61
CA LYS A 96 -11.73 -2.43 -15.27
C LYS A 96 -11.50 -3.69 -14.48
N ASN A 97 -11.38 -4.78 -15.19
CA ASN A 97 -11.07 -6.09 -14.65
C ASN A 97 -9.60 -6.44 -14.88
N HIS A 98 -8.92 -6.83 -13.82
CA HIS A 98 -7.52 -7.24 -13.81
C HIS A 98 -7.41 -8.70 -13.38
N ARG A 99 -6.96 -9.57 -14.28
CA ARG A 99 -6.79 -10.99 -13.97
C ARG A 99 -5.39 -11.31 -13.49
N CYS A 100 -5.31 -12.23 -12.52
CA CYS A 100 -4.03 -12.73 -11.99
C CYS A 100 -4.16 -14.14 -11.43
N LYS A 101 -3.02 -14.77 -11.14
CA LYS A 101 -2.95 -16.09 -10.53
C LYS A 101 -3.06 -16.04 -9.01
N ALA A 102 -2.60 -14.93 -8.39
CA ALA A 102 -2.62 -14.74 -6.95
C ALA A 102 -2.91 -13.29 -6.57
N VAL A 103 -3.60 -13.09 -5.45
CA VAL A 103 -3.83 -11.77 -4.86
C VAL A 103 -3.21 -11.72 -3.47
N LEU A 104 -2.49 -10.63 -3.19
CA LEU A 104 -1.96 -10.32 -1.88
C LEU A 104 -2.67 -9.08 -1.33
N LEU A 105 -3.31 -9.21 -0.17
CA LEU A 105 -3.98 -8.11 0.50
C LEU A 105 -3.01 -7.41 1.46
N ALA A 106 -2.67 -6.15 1.15
CA ALA A 106 -1.82 -5.28 1.95
C ALA A 106 -2.51 -3.94 2.20
N THR A 107 -3.81 -3.99 2.49
CA THR A 107 -4.70 -2.84 2.56
C THR A 107 -4.47 -1.95 3.78
N GLY A 108 -3.66 -2.41 4.73
CA GLY A 108 -3.37 -1.68 5.96
C GLY A 108 -4.55 -1.62 6.92
N SER A 109 -4.52 -0.64 7.80
CA SER A 109 -5.57 -0.41 8.80
C SER A 109 -5.91 1.07 8.87
N ARG A 110 -7.15 1.35 9.24
CA ARG A 110 -7.61 2.70 9.56
C ARG A 110 -8.00 2.73 11.04
N ARG A 111 -7.49 3.71 11.78
CA ARG A 111 -7.96 3.95 13.14
C ARG A 111 -9.36 4.56 13.09
N LEU A 112 -10.26 4.00 13.87
CA LEU A 112 -11.57 4.59 14.11
C LEU A 112 -11.46 5.40 15.41
N ALA A 113 -11.65 6.70 15.33
CA ALA A 113 -11.74 7.55 16.52
C ALA A 113 -13.07 7.26 17.21
N PRO A 114 -13.08 7.03 18.56
CA PRO A 114 -14.32 6.92 19.29
C PRO A 114 -15.06 8.28 19.27
N SER A 115 -16.40 8.22 19.34
CA SER A 115 -17.23 9.42 19.42
C SER A 115 -17.22 9.97 20.85
N ILE A 116 -16.18 10.72 21.19
CA ILE A 116 -16.01 11.38 22.49
C ILE A 116 -15.95 12.89 22.23
N GLU A 117 -16.75 13.65 22.96
CA GLU A 117 -16.76 15.10 22.87
C GLU A 117 -15.38 15.69 23.24
N GLY A 118 -14.86 16.62 22.42
CA GLY A 118 -13.55 17.25 22.60
C GLY A 118 -12.36 16.42 22.07
N LEU A 119 -12.55 15.16 21.64
CA LEU A 119 -11.44 14.30 21.22
C LEU A 119 -10.62 14.93 20.09
N THR A 120 -11.27 15.43 19.05
CA THR A 120 -10.62 16.08 17.90
C THR A 120 -9.91 17.38 18.29
N GLU A 121 -10.45 18.11 19.25
CA GLU A 121 -9.86 19.37 19.72
C GLU A 121 -8.56 19.14 20.49
N PHE A 122 -8.49 18.05 21.27
CA PHE A 122 -7.34 17.73 22.13
C PHE A 122 -6.38 16.72 21.53
N GLU A 123 -6.62 16.24 20.31
CA GLU A 123 -5.68 15.35 19.60
C GLU A 123 -4.34 16.07 19.39
N GLY A 124 -3.25 15.44 19.84
CA GLY A 124 -1.92 16.05 19.86
C GLY A 124 -1.68 17.08 20.97
N LYS A 125 -2.70 17.34 21.81
CA LYS A 125 -2.62 18.25 22.97
C LYS A 125 -2.89 17.51 24.30
N GLY A 126 -2.34 16.32 24.43
CA GLY A 126 -2.51 15.45 25.60
C GLY A 126 -3.39 14.22 25.35
N VAL A 127 -4.07 14.16 24.20
CA VAL A 127 -4.76 12.95 23.71
C VAL A 127 -3.99 12.42 22.50
N SER A 128 -3.71 11.11 22.49
CA SER A 128 -3.11 10.39 21.38
C SER A 128 -4.00 9.20 20.99
N LEU A 129 -4.29 9.06 19.72
CA LEU A 129 -5.07 7.96 19.14
C LEU A 129 -4.16 7.03 18.35
#